data_34f39d4c1842bdc3c3bec7ae190a37e5
#
_entry.id   34f39d4c1842bdc3c3bec7ae190a37e5
#
_cell.length_a   1.000
_cell.length_b   1.000
_cell.length_c   1.000
_cell.angle_alpha   90.00
_cell.angle_beta   90.00
_cell.angle_gamma   90.00
#
_symmetry.space_group_name_H-M   'P 1'
#
loop_
_entity.id
_entity.type
_entity.pdbx_description
1 polymer ?
#
loop_
_entity_poly.entity_id
_entity_poly.type
_entity_poly.pdbx_seq_one_letter_code
_entity_poly.pdbx_strand_id
1 'polypeptide(L)'
;MCIRDSNEGAERSDRTGTGRKSIFGHQMQFDLDEGFPLVTTKKVHLKSIIHELIWFLAGSTNIKYLKDNGVSIWDEWADKNGELGPVYGAQWRSWPNPDGSSTDQIKSLVKNIKSNPNSTRHIVSAWNPSQVDEMALPPCHALFQFFVADSKLSCQLYQRSCLLYTSPSPRDRQKSRMPSSA
;
A
#
# COMPACT_ATOMS: atom_id res chain seq x y z
N MET A 1 2.92 2.55 -18.66
CA MET A 1 3.81 1.95 -17.65
C MET A 1 4.21 0.54 -18.05
N CYS A 2 3.30 -0.40 -18.17
CA CYS A 2 3.59 -1.81 -18.44
C CYS A 2 4.37 -2.09 -19.75
N ILE A 3 4.13 -1.32 -20.81
CA ILE A 3 4.89 -1.45 -22.07
C ILE A 3 6.36 -1.08 -21.83
N ARG A 4 6.60 -0.02 -21.07
CA ARG A 4 7.95 0.40 -20.71
C ARG A 4 8.65 -0.66 -19.84
N ASP A 5 7.96 -1.20 -18.82
CA ASP A 5 8.53 -2.23 -17.95
C ASP A 5 8.93 -3.47 -18.76
N SER A 6 8.13 -3.83 -19.78
CA SER A 6 8.41 -4.95 -20.67
C SER A 6 9.61 -4.70 -21.57
N ASN A 7 9.81 -3.47 -22.03
CA ASN A 7 10.85 -3.12 -23.00
C ASN A 7 12.17 -2.73 -22.34
N GLU A 8 12.12 -2.00 -21.22
CA GLU A 8 13.29 -1.37 -20.58
C GLU A 8 13.65 -2.02 -19.22
N GLY A 9 12.78 -2.91 -18.69
CA GLY A 9 12.98 -3.50 -17.38
C GLY A 9 14.15 -4.49 -17.32
N ALA A 10 14.95 -4.38 -16.27
CA ALA A 10 15.99 -5.36 -15.96
C ALA A 10 15.36 -6.70 -15.52
N GLU A 11 15.87 -7.79 -16.05
CA GLU A 11 15.46 -9.13 -15.60
C GLU A 11 16.03 -9.41 -14.21
N ARG A 12 15.18 -9.92 -13.32
CA ARG A 12 15.55 -10.27 -11.95
C ARG A 12 14.91 -11.60 -11.57
N SER A 13 15.64 -12.40 -10.82
CA SER A 13 15.09 -13.58 -10.17
C SER A 13 14.08 -13.17 -9.08
N ASP A 14 13.12 -14.02 -8.82
CA ASP A 14 12.22 -13.94 -7.70
C ASP A 14 12.20 -15.25 -6.90
N ARG A 15 11.55 -15.25 -5.74
CA ARG A 15 11.45 -16.45 -4.90
C ARG A 15 10.61 -17.58 -5.50
N THR A 16 9.83 -17.29 -6.56
CA THR A 16 8.96 -18.28 -7.22
C THR A 16 9.63 -18.96 -8.40
N GLY A 17 10.81 -18.48 -8.82
CA GLY A 17 11.56 -19.01 -9.95
C GLY A 17 11.01 -18.62 -11.32
N THR A 18 9.92 -17.83 -11.39
CA THR A 18 9.33 -17.37 -12.65
C THR A 18 10.05 -16.17 -13.26
N GLY A 19 10.86 -15.47 -12.45
CA GLY A 19 11.53 -14.25 -12.84
C GLY A 19 10.58 -13.04 -12.95
N ARG A 20 11.15 -11.85 -13.00
CA ARG A 20 10.42 -10.59 -13.18
C ARG A 20 11.25 -9.57 -13.94
N LYS A 21 10.58 -8.67 -14.65
CA LYS A 21 11.17 -7.44 -15.16
C LYS A 21 10.88 -6.28 -14.20
N SER A 22 11.86 -5.46 -13.92
CA SER A 22 11.74 -4.35 -12.96
C SER A 22 12.39 -3.09 -13.48
N ILE A 23 11.72 -1.95 -13.29
CA ILE A 23 12.29 -0.61 -13.46
C ILE A 23 12.41 0.02 -12.07
N PHE A 24 13.53 0.72 -11.84
CA PHE A 24 13.77 1.48 -10.63
C PHE A 24 13.67 2.98 -10.91
N GLY A 25 13.02 3.71 -9.99
CA GLY A 25 12.98 5.17 -10.06
C GLY A 25 12.01 5.74 -11.10
N HIS A 26 10.86 5.09 -11.32
CA HIS A 26 9.81 5.61 -12.20
C HIS A 26 8.82 6.47 -11.42
N GLN A 27 8.49 7.66 -11.96
CA GLN A 27 7.46 8.55 -11.43
C GLN A 27 6.22 8.53 -12.32
N MET A 28 5.04 8.45 -11.68
CA MET A 28 3.73 8.63 -12.31
C MET A 28 3.05 9.84 -11.70
N GLN A 29 2.34 10.60 -12.54
CA GLN A 29 1.56 11.75 -12.11
C GLN A 29 0.13 11.60 -12.62
N PHE A 30 -0.83 11.92 -11.76
CA PHE A 30 -2.26 11.85 -12.04
C PHE A 30 -2.90 13.17 -11.61
N ASP A 31 -3.68 13.78 -12.49
CA ASP A 31 -4.54 14.90 -12.13
C ASP A 31 -5.89 14.35 -11.66
N LEU A 32 -6.21 14.57 -10.37
CA LEU A 32 -7.45 14.07 -9.79
C LEU A 32 -8.68 14.91 -10.19
N ASP A 33 -8.47 16.10 -10.75
CA ASP A 33 -9.56 16.92 -11.32
C ASP A 33 -10.09 16.26 -12.62
N GLU A 34 -9.25 15.44 -13.32
CA GLU A 34 -9.66 14.63 -14.49
C GLU A 34 -10.38 13.34 -14.09
N GLY A 35 -10.38 12.99 -12.81
CA GLY A 35 -11.03 11.81 -12.26
C GLY A 35 -10.08 10.87 -11.50
N PHE A 36 -10.67 9.87 -10.86
CA PHE A 36 -9.91 8.89 -10.11
C PHE A 36 -9.15 7.94 -11.06
N PRO A 37 -7.82 7.79 -10.95
CA PRO A 37 -6.98 7.04 -11.88
C PRO A 37 -7.12 5.53 -11.70
N LEU A 38 -8.32 4.99 -11.81
CA LEU A 38 -8.56 3.56 -11.69
C LEU A 38 -8.03 2.83 -12.92
N VAL A 39 -7.16 1.85 -12.71
CA VAL A 39 -6.64 1.00 -13.79
C VAL A 39 -7.77 0.16 -14.38
N THR A 40 -7.99 0.28 -15.70
CA THR A 40 -9.07 -0.41 -16.44
C THR A 40 -8.59 -1.64 -17.21
N THR A 41 -7.29 -1.83 -17.39
CA THR A 41 -6.68 -2.99 -18.05
C THR A 41 -6.80 -4.29 -17.24
N LYS A 42 -7.14 -4.17 -15.95
CA LYS A 42 -7.42 -5.28 -15.05
C LYS A 42 -8.69 -4.96 -14.26
N LYS A 43 -9.55 -5.97 -14.02
CA LYS A 43 -10.72 -5.79 -13.15
C LYS A 43 -10.24 -5.60 -11.71
N VAL A 44 -10.31 -4.37 -11.23
CA VAL A 44 -9.95 -3.99 -9.87
C VAL A 44 -11.15 -4.14 -8.95
N HIS A 45 -10.95 -4.71 -7.76
CA HIS A 45 -12.02 -4.85 -6.76
C HIS A 45 -12.01 -3.63 -5.82
N LEU A 46 -12.69 -2.56 -6.26
CA LEU A 46 -12.71 -1.26 -5.58
C LEU A 46 -13.15 -1.37 -4.10
N LYS A 47 -14.10 -2.25 -3.80
CA LYS A 47 -14.53 -2.50 -2.42
C LYS A 47 -13.35 -2.88 -1.51
N SER A 48 -12.46 -3.77 -1.96
CA SER A 48 -11.29 -4.17 -1.17
C SER A 48 -10.35 -2.98 -0.92
N ILE A 49 -10.12 -2.14 -1.93
CA ILE A 49 -9.24 -0.97 -1.82
C ILE A 49 -9.79 0.01 -0.79
N ILE A 50 -11.09 0.30 -0.83
CA ILE A 50 -11.75 1.23 0.10
C ILE A 50 -11.68 0.68 1.54
N HIS A 51 -12.05 -0.58 1.75
CA HIS A 51 -12.03 -1.18 3.10
C HIS A 51 -10.61 -1.31 3.64
N GLU A 52 -9.62 -1.61 2.81
CA GLU A 52 -8.21 -1.64 3.22
C GLU A 52 -7.74 -0.27 3.70
N LEU A 53 -8.05 0.80 2.95
CA LEU A 53 -7.69 2.16 3.35
C LEU A 53 -8.38 2.58 4.66
N ILE A 54 -9.67 2.27 4.82
CA ILE A 54 -10.41 2.53 6.07
C ILE A 54 -9.76 1.78 7.24
N TRP A 55 -9.39 0.53 7.03
CA TRP A 55 -8.75 -0.31 8.03
C TRP A 55 -7.37 0.23 8.44
N PHE A 56 -6.55 0.69 7.50
CA PHE A 56 -5.29 1.39 7.79
C PHE A 56 -5.53 2.67 8.59
N LEU A 57 -6.49 3.50 8.17
CA LEU A 57 -6.82 4.75 8.86
C LEU A 57 -7.41 4.53 10.26
N ALA A 58 -8.03 3.39 10.51
CA ALA A 58 -8.49 2.99 11.85
C ALA A 58 -7.32 2.55 12.76
N GLY A 59 -6.10 2.35 12.24
CA GLY A 59 -4.95 1.90 13.01
C GLY A 59 -4.99 0.40 13.35
N SER A 60 -5.87 -0.36 12.73
CA SER A 60 -6.03 -1.78 13.00
C SER A 60 -4.94 -2.62 12.33
N THR A 61 -4.55 -3.70 13.00
CA THR A 61 -3.61 -4.72 12.50
C THR A 61 -4.26 -6.08 12.36
N ASN A 62 -5.47 -6.25 12.92
CA ASN A 62 -6.24 -7.48 12.85
C ASN A 62 -7.17 -7.47 11.63
N ILE A 63 -7.17 -8.57 10.87
CA ILE A 63 -7.95 -8.70 9.62
C ILE A 63 -9.46 -8.94 9.83
N LYS A 64 -9.93 -9.03 11.09
CA LYS A 64 -11.35 -9.29 11.36
C LYS A 64 -12.29 -8.32 10.65
N TYR A 65 -12.01 -7.02 10.72
CA TYR A 65 -12.79 -6.01 10.00
C TYR A 65 -12.86 -6.26 8.49
N LEU A 66 -11.74 -6.64 7.88
CA LEU A 66 -11.67 -6.95 6.46
C LEU A 66 -12.52 -8.17 6.12
N LYS A 67 -12.42 -9.25 6.89
CA LYS A 67 -13.23 -10.47 6.74
C LYS A 67 -14.71 -10.20 6.88
N ASP A 68 -15.12 -9.45 7.91
CA ASP A 68 -16.52 -9.07 8.16
C ASP A 68 -17.12 -8.29 6.97
N ASN A 69 -16.26 -7.61 6.18
CA ASN A 69 -16.65 -6.89 4.99
C ASN A 69 -16.41 -7.66 3.67
N GLY A 70 -16.06 -8.94 3.75
CA GLY A 70 -15.82 -9.80 2.57
C GLY A 70 -14.56 -9.46 1.79
N VAL A 71 -13.54 -8.96 2.48
CA VAL A 71 -12.21 -8.62 1.94
C VAL A 71 -11.19 -9.61 2.45
N SER A 72 -10.53 -10.34 1.54
CA SER A 72 -9.62 -11.47 1.85
C SER A 72 -8.18 -11.24 1.42
N ILE A 73 -7.81 -10.00 1.03
CA ILE A 73 -6.50 -9.71 0.44
C ILE A 73 -5.32 -9.89 1.40
N TRP A 74 -5.60 -9.92 2.71
CA TRP A 74 -4.62 -10.10 3.77
C TRP A 74 -4.67 -11.48 4.46
N ASP A 75 -5.59 -12.37 4.07
CA ASP A 75 -5.82 -13.64 4.74
C ASP A 75 -4.59 -14.57 4.76
N GLU A 76 -3.79 -14.55 3.69
CA GLU A 76 -2.59 -15.41 3.58
C GLU A 76 -1.41 -14.94 4.45
N TRP A 77 -1.46 -13.69 4.95
CA TRP A 77 -0.38 -13.09 5.75
C TRP A 77 -0.67 -13.09 7.24
N ALA A 78 -1.93 -13.21 7.61
CA ALA A 78 -2.33 -13.15 9.00
C ALA A 78 -2.00 -14.45 9.75
N ASP A 79 -1.66 -14.30 11.02
CA ASP A 79 -1.49 -15.42 11.93
C ASP A 79 -2.84 -16.10 12.25
N LYS A 80 -2.81 -17.15 13.07
CA LYS A 80 -4.01 -17.89 13.49
C LYS A 80 -5.05 -17.04 14.24
N ASN A 81 -4.65 -15.91 14.80
CA ASN A 81 -5.52 -14.97 15.50
C ASN A 81 -6.00 -13.82 14.59
N GLY A 82 -5.55 -13.78 13.33
CA GLY A 82 -5.85 -12.74 12.39
C GLY A 82 -4.96 -11.50 12.52
N GLU A 83 -3.82 -11.60 13.21
CA GLU A 83 -2.89 -10.49 13.39
C GLU A 83 -1.80 -10.45 12.32
N LEU A 84 -1.38 -9.23 11.98
CA LEU A 84 -0.36 -8.96 10.96
C LEU A 84 0.91 -8.30 11.55
N GLY A 85 0.95 -8.09 12.86
CA GLY A 85 1.99 -7.29 13.48
C GLY A 85 1.81 -5.78 13.19
N PRO A 86 2.82 -4.94 13.47
CA PRO A 86 2.70 -3.48 13.43
C PRO A 86 2.74 -2.92 12.00
N VAL A 87 1.87 -3.42 11.10
CA VAL A 87 1.75 -2.99 9.71
C VAL A 87 1.15 -1.58 9.59
N TYR A 88 1.02 -1.06 8.40
CA TYR A 88 0.57 0.29 8.00
C TYR A 88 -0.25 1.08 9.03
N GLY A 89 -1.38 0.53 9.47
CA GLY A 89 -2.30 1.21 10.38
C GLY A 89 -1.67 1.53 11.73
N ALA A 90 -0.93 0.59 12.32
CA ALA A 90 -0.20 0.81 13.56
C ALA A 90 0.83 1.93 13.40
N GLN A 91 1.62 1.92 12.32
CA GLN A 91 2.61 2.95 12.08
C GLN A 91 1.98 4.33 11.85
N TRP A 92 0.88 4.42 11.13
CA TRP A 92 0.22 5.69 10.84
C TRP A 92 -0.48 6.31 12.05
N ARG A 93 -1.05 5.47 12.92
CA ARG A 93 -1.92 5.93 14.02
C ARG A 93 -1.29 5.82 15.42
N SER A 94 -0.24 5.01 15.57
CA SER A 94 0.37 4.73 16.88
C SER A 94 1.86 4.41 16.73
N TRP A 95 2.63 5.29 16.05
CA TRP A 95 4.07 5.13 15.94
C TRP A 95 4.73 5.16 17.32
N PRO A 96 5.51 4.11 17.71
CA PRO A 96 6.10 4.04 19.04
C PRO A 96 7.21 5.09 19.22
N ASN A 97 7.20 5.77 20.34
CA ASN A 97 8.24 6.71 20.75
C ASN A 97 9.17 6.08 21.80
N PRO A 98 10.42 6.55 21.94
CA PRO A 98 11.38 6.02 22.91
C PRO A 98 10.93 6.13 24.37
N ASP A 99 10.06 7.07 24.70
CA ASP A 99 9.49 7.30 26.05
C ASP A 99 8.29 6.39 26.37
N GLY A 100 7.95 5.47 25.48
CA GLY A 100 6.80 4.57 25.61
C GLY A 100 5.45 5.17 25.19
N SER A 101 5.42 6.44 24.81
CA SER A 101 4.25 7.07 24.20
C SER A 101 4.11 6.68 22.73
N SER A 102 3.06 7.15 22.06
CA SER A 102 2.92 6.96 20.62
C SER A 102 2.54 8.25 19.90
N THR A 103 2.92 8.32 18.63
CA THR A 103 2.58 9.43 17.72
C THR A 103 1.52 8.99 16.70
N ASP A 104 0.38 9.68 16.69
CA ASP A 104 -0.61 9.57 15.62
C ASP A 104 -0.20 10.50 14.48
N GLN A 105 0.45 9.94 13.45
CA GLN A 105 0.95 10.68 12.30
C GLN A 105 -0.18 11.29 11.47
N ILE A 106 -1.31 10.58 11.29
CA ILE A 106 -2.46 11.07 10.52
C ILE A 106 -3.12 12.26 11.23
N LYS A 107 -3.34 12.17 12.54
CA LYS A 107 -3.90 13.29 13.33
C LYS A 107 -2.98 14.51 13.27
N SER A 108 -1.68 14.30 13.41
CA SER A 108 -0.67 15.35 13.35
C SER A 108 -0.62 15.99 11.95
N LEU A 109 -0.67 15.18 10.89
CA LEU A 109 -0.73 15.64 9.50
C LEU A 109 -1.92 16.55 9.26
N VAL A 110 -3.14 16.11 9.59
CA VAL A 110 -4.37 16.89 9.39
C VAL A 110 -4.32 18.21 10.16
N LYS A 111 -3.84 18.19 11.41
CA LYS A 111 -3.64 19.40 12.21
C LYS A 111 -2.65 20.36 11.52
N ASN A 112 -1.51 19.83 11.07
CA ASN A 112 -0.45 20.66 10.48
C ASN A 112 -0.84 21.24 9.12
N ILE A 113 -1.54 20.50 8.27
CA ILE A 113 -2.07 21.03 7.01
C ILE A 113 -3.00 22.23 7.27
N LYS A 114 -3.85 22.14 8.31
CA LYS A 114 -4.78 23.24 8.66
C LYS A 114 -4.08 24.47 9.27
N SER A 115 -3.07 24.26 10.11
CA SER A 115 -2.40 25.34 10.86
C SER A 115 -1.20 25.94 10.14
N ASN A 116 -0.53 25.18 9.31
CA ASN A 116 0.67 25.58 8.56
C ASN A 116 0.74 24.86 7.20
N PRO A 117 -0.14 25.21 6.24
CA PRO A 117 -0.20 24.53 4.94
C PRO A 117 1.08 24.62 4.13
N ASN A 118 1.91 25.65 4.35
CA ASN A 118 3.17 25.86 3.62
C ASN A 118 4.33 25.00 4.13
N SER A 119 4.11 24.17 5.15
CA SER A 119 5.15 23.28 5.67
C SER A 119 5.51 22.20 4.67
N THR A 120 6.78 21.88 4.55
CA THR A 120 7.29 20.72 3.79
C THR A 120 7.32 19.43 4.62
N ARG A 121 6.84 19.47 5.88
CA ARG A 121 6.91 18.36 6.84
C ARG A 121 5.60 17.56 6.91
N HIS A 122 4.74 17.66 5.91
CA HIS A 122 3.50 16.89 5.80
C HIS A 122 3.77 15.47 5.33
N ILE A 123 4.50 14.69 6.13
CA ILE A 123 4.95 13.34 5.80
C ILE A 123 4.32 12.34 6.76
N VAL A 124 3.93 11.17 6.23
CA VAL A 124 3.53 9.99 6.98
C VAL A 124 4.37 8.81 6.51
N SER A 125 5.02 8.11 7.44
CA SER A 125 5.84 6.93 7.16
C SER A 125 5.18 5.67 7.71
N ALA A 126 5.16 4.60 6.89
CA ALA A 126 4.86 3.26 7.35
C ALA A 126 6.14 2.43 7.54
N TRP A 127 7.27 2.89 7.01
CA TRP A 127 8.54 2.19 7.12
C TRP A 127 9.23 2.52 8.45
N ASN A 128 9.18 1.57 9.38
CA ASN A 128 9.82 1.66 10.68
C ASN A 128 10.94 0.61 10.77
N PRO A 129 12.23 1.03 10.67
CA PRO A 129 13.35 0.08 10.67
C PRO A 129 13.45 -0.79 11.94
N SER A 130 12.93 -0.30 13.07
CA SER A 130 12.98 -1.04 14.33
C SER A 130 11.88 -2.13 14.45
N GLN A 131 10.86 -2.08 13.60
CA GLN A 131 9.72 -2.99 13.66
C GLN A 131 9.40 -3.70 12.35
N VAL A 132 10.15 -3.42 11.28
CA VAL A 132 9.86 -3.97 9.94
C VAL A 132 9.91 -5.50 9.91
N ASP A 133 10.75 -6.11 10.72
CA ASP A 133 10.90 -7.57 10.81
C ASP A 133 9.78 -8.23 11.64
N GLU A 134 9.01 -7.45 12.41
CA GLU A 134 7.84 -7.92 13.16
C GLU A 134 6.56 -7.90 12.30
N MET A 135 6.61 -7.30 11.12
CA MET A 135 5.46 -7.17 10.21
C MET A 135 5.31 -8.43 9.37
N ALA A 136 4.08 -8.94 9.27
CA ALA A 136 3.77 -10.06 8.38
C ALA A 136 4.14 -9.76 6.91
N LEU A 137 4.05 -8.48 6.51
CA LEU A 137 4.50 -7.99 5.22
C LEU A 137 5.07 -6.58 5.34
N PRO A 138 6.36 -6.35 5.05
CA PRO A 138 6.95 -5.00 5.02
C PRO A 138 6.21 -4.05 4.09
N PRO A 139 5.99 -2.77 4.48
CA PRO A 139 5.16 -1.84 3.72
C PRO A 139 5.68 -1.59 2.31
N CYS A 140 4.84 -1.80 1.30
CA CYS A 140 5.12 -1.41 -0.09
C CYS A 140 4.96 0.11 -0.27
N HIS A 141 3.91 0.69 0.30
CA HIS A 141 3.70 2.13 0.43
C HIS A 141 4.53 2.64 1.62
N ALA A 142 5.82 2.93 1.37
CA ALA A 142 6.76 3.20 2.46
C ALA A 142 6.50 4.54 3.15
N LEU A 143 6.20 5.58 2.38
CA LEU A 143 5.84 6.90 2.90
C LEU A 143 5.02 7.68 1.88
N PHE A 144 4.27 8.66 2.37
CA PHE A 144 3.64 9.66 1.51
C PHE A 144 3.79 11.06 2.09
N GLN A 145 3.82 12.05 1.21
CA GLN A 145 3.96 13.47 1.53
C GLN A 145 2.84 14.26 0.87
N PHE A 146 2.29 15.21 1.61
CA PHE A 146 1.37 16.19 1.05
C PHE A 146 2.04 17.53 0.81
N PHE A 147 1.52 18.24 -0.18
CA PHE A 147 1.94 19.58 -0.54
C PHE A 147 0.72 20.43 -0.83
N VAL A 148 0.68 21.65 -0.29
CA VAL A 148 -0.40 22.59 -0.50
C VAL A 148 0.12 23.79 -1.30
N ALA A 149 -0.48 24.05 -2.44
CA ALA A 149 -0.23 25.25 -3.25
C ALA A 149 -1.51 25.66 -3.98
N ASP A 150 -1.73 26.94 -4.15
CA ASP A 150 -2.86 27.49 -4.90
C ASP A 150 -4.23 26.91 -4.47
N SER A 151 -4.43 26.72 -3.17
CA SER A 151 -5.61 26.08 -2.57
C SER A 151 -5.86 24.65 -3.04
N LYS A 152 -4.87 23.98 -3.62
CA LYS A 152 -4.89 22.59 -4.02
C LYS A 152 -4.00 21.74 -3.09
N LEU A 153 -4.42 20.49 -2.87
CA LEU A 153 -3.68 19.50 -2.10
C LEU A 153 -3.14 18.44 -3.05
N SER A 154 -1.83 18.29 -3.08
CA SER A 154 -1.14 17.22 -3.81
C SER A 154 -0.62 16.16 -2.87
N CYS A 155 -0.55 14.92 -3.32
CA CYS A 155 0.01 13.80 -2.58
C CYS A 155 1.07 13.11 -3.43
N GLN A 156 2.26 12.91 -2.86
CA GLN A 156 3.30 12.08 -3.44
C GLN A 156 3.49 10.83 -2.59
N LEU A 157 3.40 9.66 -3.21
CA LEU A 157 3.62 8.36 -2.58
C LEU A 157 4.95 7.78 -3.05
N TYR A 158 5.80 7.39 -2.10
CA TYR A 158 6.96 6.54 -2.40
C TYR A 158 6.58 5.07 -2.21
N GLN A 159 6.47 4.37 -3.33
CA GLN A 159 6.17 2.95 -3.36
C GLN A 159 7.44 2.16 -3.71
N ARG A 160 7.99 1.40 -2.74
CA ARG A 160 9.23 0.63 -2.92
C ARG A 160 9.05 -0.61 -3.78
N SER A 161 7.83 -1.11 -3.87
CA SER A 161 7.49 -2.33 -4.61
C SER A 161 6.08 -2.23 -5.16
N CYS A 162 5.94 -2.50 -6.46
CA CYS A 162 4.65 -2.60 -7.13
C CYS A 162 4.74 -3.69 -8.18
N LEU A 163 3.79 -4.63 -8.15
CA LEU A 163 3.68 -5.69 -9.15
C LEU A 163 2.48 -5.40 -10.05
N LEU A 164 2.74 -5.03 -11.31
CA LEU A 164 1.69 -4.69 -12.26
C LEU A 164 1.12 -5.90 -13.01
N TYR A 165 1.91 -6.96 -13.21
CA TYR A 165 1.54 -8.06 -14.09
C TYR A 165 1.78 -9.48 -13.56
N THR A 166 2.72 -9.71 -12.68
CA THR A 166 3.31 -11.04 -12.46
C THR A 166 3.08 -11.65 -11.09
N SER A 167 2.38 -10.98 -10.19
CA SER A 167 1.82 -11.68 -9.04
C SER A 167 0.50 -12.29 -9.47
N PRO A 168 0.37 -13.62 -9.54
CA PRO A 168 -0.95 -14.20 -9.58
C PRO A 168 -1.66 -13.71 -8.32
N SER A 169 -2.64 -12.83 -8.49
CA SER A 169 -3.55 -12.52 -7.41
C SER A 169 -4.18 -13.86 -6.97
N PRO A 170 -4.57 -14.02 -5.71
CA PRO A 170 -5.33 -15.21 -5.29
C PRO A 170 -6.50 -15.56 -6.23
N ARG A 171 -6.99 -14.57 -6.99
CA ARG A 171 -8.01 -14.72 -8.04
C ARG A 171 -7.49 -15.33 -9.33
N ASP A 172 -6.22 -15.14 -9.67
CA ASP A 172 -5.62 -15.74 -10.87
C ASP A 172 -5.34 -17.24 -10.63
N ARG A 173 -5.13 -17.66 -9.37
CA ARG A 173 -5.05 -19.07 -8.98
C ARG A 173 -6.35 -19.84 -9.16
N GLN A 174 -7.52 -19.18 -9.12
CA GLN A 174 -8.80 -19.84 -9.41
C GLN A 174 -8.96 -20.17 -10.89
N LYS A 175 -8.37 -19.38 -11.80
CA LYS A 175 -8.40 -19.66 -13.26
C LYS A 175 -7.45 -20.79 -13.68
N SER A 176 -6.36 -21.01 -12.96
CA SER A 176 -5.40 -22.08 -13.26
C SER A 176 -5.85 -23.47 -12.79
N ARG A 177 -7.00 -23.58 -12.14
CA ARG A 177 -7.62 -24.85 -11.71
C ARG A 177 -8.69 -25.39 -12.64
N MET A 178 -8.87 -24.84 -13.85
CA MET A 178 -9.67 -25.53 -14.84
C MET A 178 -8.91 -26.77 -15.31
N PRO A 179 -9.48 -27.98 -15.21
CA PRO A 179 -8.87 -29.15 -15.80
C PRO A 179 -8.76 -28.90 -17.31
N SER A 180 -7.59 -29.14 -17.88
CA SER A 180 -7.45 -29.29 -19.31
C SER A 180 -8.39 -30.44 -19.70
N SER A 181 -9.50 -30.16 -20.30
CA SER A 181 -10.31 -31.19 -20.97
C SER A 181 -9.45 -31.81 -22.05
N ALA A 182 -9.26 -33.09 -21.91
CA ALA A 182 -8.66 -33.96 -22.90
C ALA A 182 -9.39 -33.88 -24.26
#